data_020d82c1e95894f5f1a7248813b1fac0
#
_entry.id   020d82c1e95894f5f1a7248813b1fac0
#
_cell.length_a   1.000
_cell.length_b   1.000
_cell.length_c   1.000
_cell.angle_alpha   90.00
_cell.angle_beta   90.00
_cell.angle_gamma   90.00
#
_symmetry.space_group_name_H-M   'P 1'
#
loop_
_entity.id
_entity.type
_entity.pdbx_description
1 polymer ?
#
loop_
_entity_poly.entity_id
_entity_poly.type
_entity_poly.pdbx_seq_one_letter_code
_entity_poly.pdbx_strand_id
1 'polypeptide(L)'
;AEKLNADVEVVVIASLLHDIARIDGLNENHHIEGAQYAEKLLNSLGYDSEKISLIKDCILSHRGSTGIPQKTIEAKCLASADAMAHFRSIPDMFYFVYKDLGCDIEEGKEKIRKKFSESYSKMIPEAKAMVEEKYIAVMKVLE
;
A
#
# COMPACT_ATOMS: atom_id res chain seq x y z
N ALA A 1 -12.74 -2.17 -4.85
CA ALA A 1 -12.79 -3.26 -5.84
C ALA A 1 -14.17 -3.31 -6.50
N GLU A 2 -15.26 -3.61 -5.78
CA GLU A 2 -16.61 -3.78 -6.33
C GLU A 2 -17.06 -2.64 -7.26
N LYS A 3 -16.93 -1.39 -6.81
CA LYS A 3 -17.32 -0.18 -7.60
C LYS A 3 -16.53 -0.01 -8.89
N LEU A 4 -15.41 -0.70 -9.03
CA LEU A 4 -14.50 -0.63 -10.19
C LEU A 4 -14.57 -1.90 -11.05
N ASN A 5 -15.46 -2.84 -10.73
CA ASN A 5 -15.58 -4.14 -11.37
C ASN A 5 -14.26 -4.94 -11.36
N ALA A 6 -13.42 -4.75 -10.34
CA ALA A 6 -12.24 -5.56 -10.09
C ALA A 6 -12.62 -6.90 -9.44
N ASP A 7 -11.82 -7.93 -9.65
CA ASP A 7 -12.00 -9.20 -8.93
C ASP A 7 -11.73 -8.99 -7.44
N VAL A 8 -12.82 -8.97 -6.65
CA VAL A 8 -12.77 -8.71 -5.20
C VAL A 8 -11.94 -9.75 -4.47
N GLU A 9 -12.05 -11.02 -4.85
CA GLU A 9 -11.30 -12.11 -4.24
C GLU A 9 -9.79 -11.93 -4.44
N VAL A 10 -9.36 -11.61 -5.66
CA VAL A 10 -7.95 -11.30 -5.97
C VAL A 10 -7.45 -10.14 -5.11
N VAL A 11 -8.20 -9.03 -5.05
CA VAL A 11 -7.81 -7.86 -4.26
C VAL A 11 -7.73 -8.17 -2.77
N VAL A 12 -8.68 -8.93 -2.22
CA VAL A 12 -8.68 -9.31 -0.80
C VAL A 12 -7.47 -10.18 -0.47
N ILE A 13 -7.21 -11.24 -1.25
CA ILE A 13 -6.08 -12.15 -1.01
C ILE A 13 -4.76 -11.38 -1.16
N ALA A 14 -4.62 -10.58 -2.22
CA ALA A 14 -3.44 -9.75 -2.40
C ALA A 14 -3.23 -8.77 -1.24
N SER A 15 -4.31 -8.18 -0.70
CA SER A 15 -4.23 -7.28 0.47
C SER A 15 -3.77 -8.00 1.75
N LEU A 16 -4.17 -9.25 1.95
CA LEU A 16 -3.73 -10.05 3.10
C LEU A 16 -2.26 -10.46 3.01
N LEU A 17 -1.75 -10.65 1.79
CA LEU A 17 -0.42 -11.22 1.56
C LEU A 17 0.64 -10.19 1.15
N HIS A 18 0.28 -8.93 0.80
CA HIS A 18 1.22 -7.99 0.18
C HIS A 18 2.46 -7.68 1.03
N ASP A 19 2.32 -7.66 2.34
CA ASP A 19 3.39 -7.35 3.30
C ASP A 19 3.87 -8.57 4.10
N ILE A 20 3.49 -9.80 3.70
CA ILE A 20 3.81 -11.02 4.46
C ILE A 20 5.31 -11.20 4.68
N ALA A 21 6.15 -10.84 3.72
CA ALA A 21 7.60 -10.97 3.82
C ALA A 21 8.22 -10.01 4.86
N ARG A 22 7.50 -8.99 5.33
CA ARG A 22 7.98 -8.09 6.41
C ARG A 22 8.05 -8.80 7.76
N ILE A 23 7.27 -9.86 7.96
CA ILE A 23 7.33 -10.69 9.17
C ILE A 23 8.73 -11.29 9.35
N ASP A 24 9.39 -11.63 8.24
CA ASP A 24 10.75 -12.18 8.22
C ASP A 24 11.84 -11.09 8.14
N GLY A 25 11.48 -9.82 8.32
CA GLY A 25 12.43 -8.70 8.29
C GLY A 25 12.85 -8.22 6.89
N LEU A 26 12.24 -8.74 5.83
CA LEU A 26 12.56 -8.42 4.43
C LEU A 26 11.94 -7.09 3.97
N ASN A 27 12.34 -5.99 4.59
CA ASN A 27 11.69 -4.69 4.39
C ASN A 27 11.93 -4.08 3.00
N GLU A 28 13.12 -4.23 2.41
CA GLU A 28 13.43 -3.61 1.13
C GLU A 28 12.78 -4.33 -0.06
N ASN A 29 12.86 -5.65 -0.09
CA ASN A 29 12.37 -6.49 -1.18
C ASN A 29 11.06 -7.22 -0.86
N HIS A 30 10.32 -6.79 0.19
CA HIS A 30 9.11 -7.48 0.62
C HIS A 30 8.07 -7.70 -0.49
N HIS A 31 8.00 -6.82 -1.48
CA HIS A 31 7.10 -6.98 -2.63
C HIS A 31 7.49 -8.14 -3.55
N ILE A 32 8.79 -8.40 -3.72
CA ILE A 32 9.30 -9.53 -4.52
C ILE A 32 9.13 -10.84 -3.74
N GLU A 33 9.65 -10.87 -2.53
CA GLU A 33 9.59 -12.04 -1.66
C GLU A 33 8.15 -12.40 -1.28
N GLY A 34 7.31 -11.38 -1.01
CA GLY A 34 5.88 -11.56 -0.73
C GLY A 34 5.13 -12.15 -1.92
N ALA A 35 5.42 -11.71 -3.15
CA ALA A 35 4.82 -12.28 -4.35
C ALA A 35 5.21 -13.74 -4.56
N GLN A 36 6.49 -14.10 -4.31
CA GLN A 36 6.95 -15.49 -4.38
C GLN A 36 6.33 -16.37 -3.28
N TYR A 37 6.22 -15.83 -2.07
CA TYR A 37 5.55 -16.52 -0.97
C TYR A 37 4.08 -16.79 -1.29
N ALA A 38 3.35 -15.76 -1.76
CA ALA A 38 1.96 -15.89 -2.14
C ALA A 38 1.75 -16.94 -3.23
N GLU A 39 2.62 -16.96 -4.27
CA GLU A 39 2.57 -17.96 -5.32
C GLU A 39 2.74 -19.38 -4.78
N LYS A 40 3.75 -19.62 -3.96
CA LYS A 40 4.00 -20.94 -3.35
C LYS A 40 2.83 -21.40 -2.49
N LEU A 41 2.33 -20.52 -1.63
CA LEU A 41 1.21 -20.79 -0.74
C LEU A 41 -0.05 -21.14 -1.53
N LEU A 42 -0.44 -20.31 -2.49
CA LEU A 42 -1.67 -20.49 -3.25
C LEU A 42 -1.61 -21.71 -4.16
N ASN A 43 -0.45 -22.02 -4.77
CA ASN A 43 -0.24 -23.27 -5.51
C ASN A 43 -0.41 -24.49 -4.61
N SER A 44 0.13 -24.46 -3.38
CA SER A 44 -0.01 -25.58 -2.42
C SER A 44 -1.46 -25.83 -2.00
N LEU A 45 -2.30 -24.81 -2.08
CA LEU A 45 -3.73 -24.86 -1.80
C LEU A 45 -4.58 -25.23 -3.03
N GLY A 46 -3.96 -25.45 -4.19
CA GLY A 46 -4.66 -25.76 -5.44
C GLY A 46 -5.47 -24.58 -6.01
N TYR A 47 -5.03 -23.36 -5.74
CA TYR A 47 -5.73 -22.16 -6.21
C TYR A 47 -5.60 -21.97 -7.71
N ASP A 48 -6.55 -21.25 -8.33
CA ASP A 48 -6.57 -21.02 -9.76
C ASP A 48 -5.31 -20.24 -10.24
N SER A 49 -4.66 -20.73 -11.30
CA SER A 49 -3.39 -20.19 -11.77
C SER A 49 -3.49 -18.79 -12.35
N GLU A 50 -4.62 -18.41 -12.96
CA GLU A 50 -4.82 -17.06 -13.50
C GLU A 50 -4.98 -16.07 -12.35
N LYS A 51 -5.73 -16.44 -11.32
CA LYS A 51 -5.87 -15.63 -10.10
C LYS A 51 -4.54 -15.51 -9.33
N ILE A 52 -3.75 -16.59 -9.25
CA ILE A 52 -2.40 -16.52 -8.65
C ILE A 52 -1.54 -15.49 -9.39
N SER A 53 -1.55 -15.49 -10.72
CA SER A 53 -0.81 -14.51 -11.52
C SER A 53 -1.25 -13.07 -11.22
N LEU A 54 -2.55 -12.81 -11.16
CA LEU A 54 -3.09 -11.49 -10.83
C LEU A 54 -2.70 -11.05 -9.41
N ILE A 55 -2.79 -11.95 -8.42
CA ILE A 55 -2.40 -11.67 -7.04
C ILE A 55 -0.91 -11.31 -6.95
N LYS A 56 -0.05 -12.06 -7.65
CA LYS A 56 1.39 -11.75 -7.73
C LYS A 56 1.63 -10.37 -8.31
N ASP A 57 0.98 -10.04 -9.43
CA ASP A 57 1.12 -8.73 -10.07
C ASP A 57 0.68 -7.59 -9.14
N CYS A 58 -0.39 -7.80 -8.40
CA CYS A 58 -0.84 -6.85 -7.37
C CYS A 58 0.24 -6.64 -6.31
N ILE A 59 0.79 -7.72 -5.76
CA ILE A 59 1.81 -7.66 -4.69
C ILE A 59 3.10 -7.02 -5.22
N LEU A 60 3.58 -7.39 -6.40
CA LEU A 60 4.78 -6.82 -7.00
C LEU A 60 4.69 -5.32 -7.23
N SER A 61 3.53 -4.82 -7.66
CA SER A 61 3.34 -3.43 -8.10
C SER A 61 2.72 -2.50 -7.05
N HIS A 62 2.43 -2.98 -5.82
CA HIS A 62 1.77 -2.15 -4.81
C HIS A 62 2.62 -0.96 -4.32
N ARG A 63 3.96 -1.11 -4.31
CA ARG A 63 4.88 -0.04 -3.90
C ARG A 63 5.08 0.98 -5.01
N GLY A 64 4.63 2.21 -4.80
CA GLY A 64 4.87 3.31 -5.74
C GLY A 64 6.36 3.66 -5.95
N SER A 65 7.22 3.37 -4.96
CA SER A 65 8.66 3.69 -5.02
C SER A 65 9.49 2.76 -5.92
N THR A 66 8.95 1.62 -6.35
CA THR A 66 9.69 0.66 -7.18
C THR A 66 9.63 0.95 -8.68
N GLY A 67 8.74 1.85 -9.11
CA GLY A 67 8.52 2.14 -10.53
C GLY A 67 7.83 1.01 -11.31
N ILE A 68 7.40 -0.07 -10.64
CA ILE A 68 6.65 -1.15 -11.28
C ILE A 68 5.21 -0.68 -11.57
N PRO A 69 4.76 -0.65 -12.84
CA PRO A 69 3.45 -0.12 -13.18
C PRO A 69 2.31 -1.06 -12.74
N GLN A 70 1.26 -0.48 -12.18
CA GLN A 70 0.01 -1.17 -11.85
C GLN A 70 -0.82 -1.35 -13.13
N LYS A 71 -0.70 -2.48 -13.77
CA LYS A 71 -1.31 -2.74 -15.09
C LYS A 71 -2.80 -3.09 -15.01
N THR A 72 -3.22 -3.76 -13.94
CA THR A 72 -4.60 -4.23 -13.77
C THR A 72 -5.38 -3.34 -12.81
N ILE A 73 -6.70 -3.44 -12.84
CA ILE A 73 -7.56 -2.70 -11.92
C ILE A 73 -7.39 -3.22 -10.49
N GLU A 74 -7.13 -4.51 -10.31
CA GLU A 74 -6.84 -5.15 -9.02
C GLU A 74 -5.58 -4.57 -8.39
N ALA A 75 -4.50 -4.44 -9.19
CA ALA A 75 -3.25 -3.83 -8.74
C ALA A 75 -3.41 -2.37 -8.32
N LYS A 76 -4.20 -1.60 -9.08
CA LYS A 76 -4.56 -0.21 -8.73
C LYS A 76 -5.40 -0.15 -7.45
N CYS A 77 -6.33 -1.09 -7.27
CA CYS A 77 -7.13 -1.19 -6.05
C CYS A 77 -6.25 -1.48 -4.83
N LEU A 78 -5.35 -2.47 -4.92
CA LEU A 78 -4.44 -2.80 -3.82
C LEU A 78 -3.53 -1.61 -3.45
N ALA A 79 -2.86 -1.03 -4.43
CA ALA A 79 -1.95 0.10 -4.18
C ALA A 79 -2.67 1.33 -3.60
N SER A 80 -3.92 1.55 -4.02
CA SER A 80 -4.74 2.62 -3.45
C SER A 80 -5.19 2.30 -2.02
N ALA A 81 -5.60 1.06 -1.74
CA ALA A 81 -6.01 0.63 -0.41
C ALA A 81 -4.86 0.72 0.61
N ASP A 82 -3.66 0.26 0.23
CA ASP A 82 -2.45 0.42 1.04
C ASP A 82 -2.15 1.90 1.33
N ALA A 83 -2.24 2.76 0.31
CA ALA A 83 -2.06 4.19 0.49
C ALA A 83 -3.12 4.82 1.40
N MET A 84 -4.40 4.42 1.27
CA MET A 84 -5.49 4.89 2.12
C MET A 84 -5.31 4.50 3.59
N ALA A 85 -4.68 3.37 3.88
CA ALA A 85 -4.42 2.92 5.24
C ALA A 85 -3.60 3.95 6.04
N HIS A 86 -2.67 4.66 5.41
CA HIS A 86 -1.91 5.73 6.07
C HIS A 86 -2.81 6.87 6.58
N PHE A 87 -3.90 7.19 5.86
CA PHE A 87 -4.87 8.21 6.27
C PHE A 87 -5.83 7.75 7.37
N ARG A 88 -5.85 6.45 7.66
CA ARG A 88 -6.58 5.90 8.80
C ARG A 88 -5.76 6.01 10.08
N SER A 89 -4.45 5.92 9.97
CA SER A 89 -3.49 5.87 11.08
C SER A 89 -2.59 7.12 11.12
N ILE A 90 -3.16 8.32 10.92
CA ILE A 90 -2.40 9.59 10.98
C ILE A 90 -1.66 9.75 12.32
N PRO A 91 -2.28 9.53 13.49
CA PRO A 91 -1.57 9.65 14.78
C PRO A 91 -0.37 8.70 14.89
N ASP A 92 -0.49 7.47 14.38
CA ASP A 92 0.59 6.48 14.43
C ASP A 92 1.80 6.93 13.60
N MET A 93 1.55 7.61 12.47
CA MET A 93 2.62 8.18 11.65
C MET A 93 3.39 9.27 12.40
N PHE A 94 2.69 10.15 13.13
CA PHE A 94 3.32 11.17 13.96
C PHE A 94 4.13 10.52 15.10
N TYR A 95 3.53 9.55 15.79
CA TYR A 95 4.22 8.80 16.84
C TYR A 95 5.51 8.15 16.29
N PHE A 96 5.42 7.42 15.20
CA PHE A 96 6.55 6.74 14.56
C PHE A 96 7.67 7.72 14.21
N VAL A 97 7.34 8.85 13.57
CA VAL A 97 8.36 9.79 13.10
C VAL A 97 9.03 10.51 14.28
N TYR A 98 8.26 10.98 15.26
CA TYR A 98 8.83 11.76 16.38
C TYR A 98 9.39 10.87 17.49
N LYS A 99 8.74 9.75 17.80
CA LYS A 99 9.14 8.88 18.91
C LYS A 99 10.13 7.82 18.51
N ASP A 100 9.81 7.05 17.44
CA ASP A 100 10.61 5.87 17.07
C ASP A 100 11.82 6.27 16.22
N LEU A 101 11.66 7.23 15.29
CA LEU A 101 12.77 7.76 14.50
C LEU A 101 13.53 8.88 15.19
N GLY A 102 12.98 9.50 16.26
CA GLY A 102 13.62 10.56 17.03
C GLY A 102 13.84 11.85 16.25
N CYS A 103 13.04 12.12 15.21
CA CYS A 103 13.16 13.34 14.41
C CYS A 103 12.85 14.60 15.23
N ASP A 104 13.53 15.71 14.95
CA ASP A 104 13.08 17.01 15.39
C ASP A 104 11.80 17.45 14.69
N ILE A 105 11.22 18.59 15.09
CA ILE A 105 9.92 19.04 14.59
C ILE A 105 9.97 19.30 13.08
N GLU A 106 10.97 20.00 12.59
CA GLU A 106 11.03 20.36 11.17
C GLU A 106 11.35 19.16 10.28
N GLU A 107 12.29 18.31 10.67
CA GLU A 107 12.59 17.05 9.97
C GLU A 107 11.37 16.14 9.97
N GLY A 108 10.67 16.03 11.09
CA GLY A 108 9.47 15.22 11.21
C GLY A 108 8.31 15.71 10.32
N LYS A 109 8.06 17.02 10.30
CA LYS A 109 7.09 17.65 9.39
C LYS A 109 7.37 17.29 7.94
N GLU A 110 8.62 17.43 7.50
CA GLU A 110 9.00 17.13 6.11
C GLU A 110 8.80 15.65 5.76
N LYS A 111 9.23 14.74 6.63
CA LYS A 111 9.03 13.28 6.42
C LYS A 111 7.56 12.91 6.33
N ILE A 112 6.74 13.45 7.24
CA ILE A 112 5.29 13.18 7.26
C ILE A 112 4.63 13.76 6.00
N ARG A 113 4.94 15.01 5.64
CA ARG A 113 4.45 15.68 4.42
C ARG A 113 4.76 14.86 3.18
N LYS A 114 6.02 14.45 3.02
CA LYS A 114 6.47 13.62 1.92
C LYS A 114 5.68 12.31 1.84
N LYS A 115 5.57 11.59 2.97
CA LYS A 115 4.86 10.31 3.04
C LYS A 115 3.39 10.43 2.63
N PHE A 116 2.67 11.44 3.15
CA PHE A 116 1.26 11.63 2.78
C PHE A 116 1.08 12.10 1.34
N SER A 117 1.97 12.96 0.84
CA SER A 117 1.95 13.40 -0.57
C SER A 117 2.18 12.23 -1.53
N GLU A 118 3.18 11.38 -1.26
CA GLU A 118 3.47 10.19 -2.05
C GLU A 118 2.30 9.19 -2.01
N SER A 119 1.73 8.96 -0.82
CA SER A 119 0.56 8.09 -0.65
C SER A 119 -0.65 8.60 -1.43
N TYR A 120 -0.94 9.89 -1.33
CA TYR A 120 -2.06 10.50 -2.07
C TYR A 120 -1.83 10.46 -3.59
N SER A 121 -0.60 10.72 -4.06
CA SER A 121 -0.28 10.78 -5.49
C SER A 121 -0.52 9.46 -6.22
N LYS A 122 -0.20 8.33 -5.58
CA LYS A 122 -0.32 6.98 -6.18
C LYS A 122 -1.75 6.42 -6.24
N MET A 123 -2.71 7.07 -5.55
CA MET A 123 -4.10 6.61 -5.54
C MET A 123 -4.82 6.91 -6.84
N ILE A 124 -5.76 6.03 -7.19
CA ILE A 124 -6.77 6.31 -8.22
C ILE A 124 -7.75 7.41 -7.77
N PRO A 125 -8.43 8.09 -8.72
CA PRO A 125 -9.33 9.22 -8.39
C PRO A 125 -10.40 8.90 -7.34
N GLU A 126 -10.99 7.70 -7.41
CA GLU A 126 -12.03 7.25 -6.48
C GLU A 126 -11.50 7.10 -5.05
N ALA A 127 -10.27 6.61 -4.89
CA ALA A 127 -9.61 6.50 -3.60
C ALA A 127 -9.21 7.86 -3.04
N LYS A 128 -8.72 8.77 -3.91
CA LYS A 128 -8.41 10.16 -3.52
C LYS A 128 -9.62 10.85 -2.93
N ALA A 129 -10.78 10.77 -3.60
CA ALA A 129 -12.03 11.38 -3.14
C ALA A 129 -12.43 10.88 -1.73
N MET A 130 -12.10 9.63 -1.36
CA MET A 130 -12.44 9.07 -0.05
C MET A 130 -11.57 9.60 1.09
N VAL A 131 -10.38 10.11 0.81
CA VAL A 131 -9.42 10.59 1.83
C VAL A 131 -9.07 12.07 1.70
N GLU A 132 -9.64 12.78 0.74
CA GLU A 132 -9.29 14.16 0.38
C GLU A 132 -9.35 15.11 1.57
N GLU A 133 -10.43 15.07 2.35
CA GLU A 133 -10.57 15.91 3.55
C GLU A 133 -9.45 15.66 4.56
N LYS A 134 -9.09 14.38 4.77
CA LYS A 134 -7.99 14.02 5.68
C LYS A 134 -6.64 14.46 5.13
N TYR A 135 -6.43 14.33 3.82
CA TYR A 135 -5.21 14.81 3.17
C TYR A 135 -5.06 16.32 3.36
N ILE A 136 -6.09 17.10 3.05
CA ILE A 136 -6.07 18.56 3.24
C ILE A 136 -5.81 18.92 4.71
N ALA A 137 -6.50 18.24 5.64
CA ALA A 137 -6.34 18.51 7.06
C ALA A 137 -4.91 18.24 7.56
N VAL A 138 -4.33 17.08 7.22
CA VAL A 138 -2.97 16.74 7.65
C VAL A 138 -1.94 17.66 7.00
N MET A 139 -2.09 18.00 5.72
CA MET A 139 -1.16 18.94 5.05
C MET A 139 -1.19 20.33 5.68
N LYS A 140 -2.37 20.79 6.09
CA LYS A 140 -2.53 22.07 6.79
C LYS A 140 -1.91 22.09 8.19
N VAL A 141 -1.95 20.95 8.90
CA VAL A 141 -1.27 20.82 10.22
C VAL A 141 0.25 20.88 10.07
N LEU A 142 0.78 20.50 8.91
CA LEU A 142 2.21 20.43 8.63
C LEU A 142 2.78 21.74 8.00
N GLU A 143 1.95 22.76 7.79
CA GLU A 143 2.42 24.09 7.38
C GLU A 143 3.22 24.76 8.52
#